data_c606cc2ec028a9907a879f2a25208185
#
_entry.id   c606cc2ec028a9907a879f2a25208185
#
_cell.length_a   1.000
_cell.length_b   1.000
_cell.length_c   1.000
_cell.angle_alpha   90.00
_cell.angle_beta   90.00
_cell.angle_gamma   90.00
#
_symmetry.space_group_name_H-M   'P 1'
#
loop_
_entity.id
_entity.type
_entity.pdbx_description
1 polymer ?
#
loop_
_entity_poly.entity_id
_entity_poly.type
_entity_poly.pdbx_seq_one_letter_code
_entity_poly.pdbx_strand_id
1 'polypeptide(L)'
;MHLPPVGLGTMGVDYPETIEEAIDVGYRHLDTAQIYDNEAVVGEGIATAALPREELTVATKLWIDSLAVEDVRPGTEASLDRLGLDSVDLLYVHRPRGDYEPGGTLPALDAVREAGLAEHVGLSNFEPDQLRRARDVLESPIAAHQVEFHPYYGDRELLADAQEHDYPLVAYSPPISGE
;
A
#
# COMPACT_ATOMS: atom_id res chain seq x y z
N MET A 1 -9.77 1.29 8.99
CA MET A 1 -9.18 2.46 8.30
C MET A 1 -10.18 3.07 7.33
N HIS A 2 -10.24 4.39 7.20
CA HIS A 2 -11.05 5.05 6.17
C HIS A 2 -10.11 5.62 5.10
N LEU A 3 -10.23 5.12 3.87
CA LEU A 3 -9.45 5.61 2.73
C LEU A 3 -10.25 6.65 1.94
N PRO A 4 -9.63 7.73 1.44
CA PRO A 4 -10.23 8.57 0.40
C PRO A 4 -10.71 7.71 -0.78
N PRO A 5 -11.87 8.05 -1.38
CA PRO A 5 -12.48 7.20 -2.43
C PRO A 5 -11.64 7.10 -3.70
N VAL A 6 -10.73 8.05 -3.92
CA VAL A 6 -9.81 8.06 -5.06
C VAL A 6 -8.40 8.30 -4.53
N GLY A 7 -7.46 7.42 -4.90
CA GLY A 7 -6.03 7.56 -4.66
C GLY A 7 -5.27 7.84 -5.95
N LEU A 8 -4.15 8.53 -5.83
CA LEU A 8 -3.18 8.67 -6.90
C LEU A 8 -2.20 7.50 -6.86
N GLY A 9 -2.24 6.61 -7.86
CA GLY A 9 -1.18 5.64 -8.11
C GLY A 9 0.02 6.33 -8.77
N THR A 10 1.19 6.17 -8.18
CA THR A 10 2.38 6.93 -8.59
C THR A 10 3.30 6.18 -9.56
N MET A 11 2.93 4.97 -10.01
CA MET A 11 3.74 4.22 -10.97
C MET A 11 4.00 5.04 -12.24
N GLY A 12 5.29 5.29 -12.55
CA GLY A 12 5.69 6.08 -13.71
C GLY A 12 5.63 7.61 -13.51
N VAL A 13 5.44 8.06 -12.28
CA VAL A 13 5.60 9.49 -11.93
C VAL A 13 7.07 9.77 -11.68
N ASP A 14 7.67 10.62 -12.51
CA ASP A 14 9.10 10.92 -12.51
C ASP A 14 9.44 12.31 -11.93
N TYR A 15 8.44 13.13 -11.66
CA TYR A 15 8.63 14.53 -11.24
C TYR A 15 7.86 14.84 -9.95
N PRO A 16 8.52 15.42 -8.92
CA PRO A 16 7.88 15.81 -7.66
C PRO A 16 6.73 16.79 -7.82
N GLU A 17 6.83 17.68 -8.80
CA GLU A 17 5.80 18.69 -9.12
C GLU A 17 4.45 18.03 -9.47
N THR A 18 4.46 16.83 -10.07
CA THR A 18 3.23 16.08 -10.36
C THR A 18 2.51 15.65 -9.09
N ILE A 19 3.26 15.29 -8.04
CA ILE A 19 2.70 14.94 -6.72
C ILE A 19 2.14 16.19 -6.04
N GLU A 20 2.89 17.30 -6.05
CA GLU A 20 2.46 18.59 -5.52
C GLU A 20 1.16 19.06 -6.20
N GLU A 21 1.12 19.07 -7.54
CA GLU A 21 -0.10 19.42 -8.30
C GLU A 21 -1.29 18.52 -7.97
N ALA A 22 -1.06 17.21 -7.82
CA ALA A 22 -2.11 16.29 -7.45
C ALA A 22 -2.70 16.58 -6.05
N ILE A 23 -1.84 16.92 -5.09
CA ILE A 23 -2.26 17.34 -3.76
C ILE A 23 -3.07 18.65 -3.83
N ASP A 24 -2.63 19.61 -4.62
CA ASP A 24 -3.27 20.91 -4.81
C ASP A 24 -4.66 20.79 -5.44
N VAL A 25 -4.85 19.88 -6.41
CA VAL A 25 -6.16 19.63 -7.01
C VAL A 25 -7.07 18.74 -6.15
N GLY A 26 -6.59 18.26 -4.99
CA GLY A 26 -7.43 17.62 -3.99
C GLY A 26 -7.20 16.13 -3.75
N TYR A 27 -6.17 15.49 -4.33
CA TYR A 27 -5.80 14.14 -3.90
C TYR A 27 -5.33 14.15 -2.44
N ARG A 28 -5.76 13.14 -1.68
CA ARG A 28 -5.41 12.96 -0.26
C ARG A 28 -4.90 11.56 0.04
N HIS A 29 -4.86 10.68 -0.95
CA HIS A 29 -4.30 9.34 -0.89
C HIS A 29 -3.27 9.18 -2.01
N LEU A 30 -2.02 8.97 -1.62
CA LEU A 30 -0.88 8.70 -2.51
C LEU A 30 -0.48 7.24 -2.33
N ASP A 31 -0.40 6.51 -3.43
CA ASP A 31 -0.11 5.08 -3.44
C ASP A 31 1.14 4.81 -4.29
N THR A 32 2.25 4.55 -3.62
CA THR A 32 3.53 4.20 -4.22
C THR A 32 3.93 2.75 -3.92
N ALA A 33 5.13 2.33 -4.30
CA ALA A 33 5.72 1.03 -3.99
C ALA A 33 7.23 1.02 -4.24
N GLN A 34 7.96 0.15 -3.55
CA GLN A 34 9.40 -0.05 -3.75
C GLN A 34 9.76 -0.30 -5.23
N ILE A 35 9.01 -1.17 -5.91
CA ILE A 35 9.29 -1.57 -7.30
C ILE A 35 9.09 -0.43 -8.31
N TYR A 36 8.42 0.67 -7.95
CA TYR A 36 8.23 1.81 -8.84
C TYR A 36 9.49 2.68 -8.94
N ASP A 37 10.45 2.50 -8.02
CA ASP A 37 11.75 3.20 -7.95
C ASP A 37 11.60 4.74 -7.91
N ASN A 38 10.49 5.21 -7.36
CA ASN A 38 10.15 6.64 -7.31
C ASN A 38 9.68 7.13 -5.93
N GLU A 39 9.89 6.36 -4.86
CA GLU A 39 9.48 6.78 -3.51
C GLU A 39 10.13 8.11 -3.11
N ALA A 40 11.38 8.39 -3.54
CA ALA A 40 12.04 9.67 -3.28
C ALA A 40 11.35 10.84 -3.99
N VAL A 41 10.89 10.65 -5.23
CA VAL A 41 10.11 11.64 -5.99
C VAL A 41 8.78 11.94 -5.29
N VAL A 42 8.10 10.90 -4.79
CA VAL A 42 6.85 11.06 -4.03
C VAL A 42 7.11 11.82 -2.72
N GLY A 43 8.17 11.47 -1.99
CA GLY A 43 8.56 12.14 -0.75
C GLY A 43 8.88 13.62 -0.95
N GLU A 44 9.62 13.97 -2.01
CA GLU A 44 9.94 15.37 -2.36
C GLU A 44 8.67 16.16 -2.68
N GLY A 45 7.73 15.60 -3.47
CA GLY A 45 6.46 16.26 -3.77
C GLY A 45 5.56 16.44 -2.54
N ILE A 46 5.58 15.49 -1.59
CA ILE A 46 4.88 15.66 -0.30
C ILE A 46 5.53 16.79 0.51
N ALA A 47 6.86 16.86 0.56
CA ALA A 47 7.59 17.85 1.35
C ALA A 47 7.43 19.28 0.82
N THR A 48 7.21 19.46 -0.50
CA THR A 48 7.01 20.77 -1.14
C THR A 48 5.56 21.21 -1.15
N ALA A 49 4.60 20.29 -0.99
CA ALA A 49 3.19 20.61 -0.96
C ALA A 49 2.84 21.54 0.22
N ALA A 50 1.88 22.44 0.00
CA ALA A 50 1.40 23.37 1.03
C ALA A 50 0.51 22.71 2.10
N LEU A 51 0.18 21.43 1.92
CA LEU A 51 -0.70 20.68 2.79
C LEU A 51 0.10 19.97 3.90
N PRO A 52 -0.36 20.01 5.17
CA PRO A 52 0.24 19.23 6.26
C PRO A 52 0.24 17.73 5.98
N ARG A 53 1.33 17.02 6.35
CA ARG A 53 1.49 15.57 6.15
C ARG A 53 0.33 14.74 6.73
N GLU A 54 -0.19 15.16 7.87
CA GLU A 54 -1.29 14.51 8.57
C GLU A 54 -2.65 14.58 7.85
N GLU A 55 -2.76 15.39 6.82
CA GLU A 55 -3.93 15.46 5.94
C GLU A 55 -3.82 14.50 4.74
N LEU A 56 -2.68 13.83 4.59
CA LEU A 56 -2.44 12.86 3.53
C LEU A 56 -2.48 11.43 4.07
N THR A 57 -3.03 10.53 3.30
CA THR A 57 -2.85 9.08 3.44
C THR A 57 -1.77 8.64 2.47
N VAL A 58 -0.62 8.22 2.98
CA VAL A 58 0.50 7.73 2.18
C VAL A 58 0.62 6.21 2.34
N ALA A 59 0.54 5.51 1.23
CA ALA A 59 0.72 4.06 1.16
C ALA A 59 1.98 3.71 0.36
N THR A 60 2.74 2.73 0.85
CA THR A 60 3.79 2.07 0.07
C THR A 60 3.69 0.55 0.19
N LYS A 61 4.49 -0.18 -0.61
CA LYS A 61 4.41 -1.64 -0.69
C LYS A 61 5.80 -2.25 -0.68
N LEU A 62 5.99 -3.26 0.16
CA LEU A 62 7.18 -4.10 0.15
C LEU A 62 7.15 -5.02 -1.08
N TRP A 63 8.23 -5.01 -1.83
CA TRP A 63 8.39 -5.89 -2.98
C TRP A 63 8.77 -7.31 -2.55
N ILE A 64 8.70 -8.24 -3.47
CA ILE A 64 8.83 -9.70 -3.23
C ILE A 64 10.16 -10.13 -2.60
N ASP A 65 11.23 -9.38 -2.78
CA ASP A 65 12.58 -9.60 -2.22
C ASP A 65 12.79 -8.94 -0.85
N SER A 66 11.81 -8.20 -0.36
CA SER A 66 11.80 -7.59 0.98
C SER A 66 10.78 -8.26 1.91
N LEU A 67 10.37 -9.50 1.61
CA LEU A 67 9.31 -10.21 2.35
C LEU A 67 9.83 -11.32 3.26
N ALA A 68 11.12 -11.65 3.24
CA ALA A 68 11.70 -12.51 4.26
C ALA A 68 11.58 -11.83 5.65
N VAL A 69 11.42 -12.63 6.70
CA VAL A 69 11.16 -12.10 8.06
C VAL A 69 12.20 -11.09 8.51
N GLU A 70 13.48 -11.31 8.17
CA GLU A 70 14.60 -10.41 8.46
C GLU A 70 14.64 -9.15 7.61
N ASP A 71 13.96 -9.14 6.45
CA ASP A 71 14.01 -8.05 5.47
C ASP A 71 12.80 -7.12 5.52
N VAL A 72 11.68 -7.54 6.13
CA VAL A 72 10.46 -6.72 6.22
C VAL A 72 10.72 -5.38 6.90
N ARG A 73 11.37 -5.39 8.07
CA ARG A 73 11.67 -4.14 8.80
C ARG A 73 12.70 -3.29 8.08
N PRO A 74 13.89 -3.81 7.68
CA PRO A 74 14.87 -3.03 6.92
C PRO A 74 14.31 -2.49 5.61
N GLY A 75 13.49 -3.27 4.90
CA GLY A 75 12.81 -2.83 3.67
C GLY A 75 11.84 -1.68 3.92
N THR A 76 11.09 -1.73 5.04
CA THR A 76 10.21 -0.63 5.44
C THR A 76 11.01 0.63 5.79
N GLU A 77 12.04 0.52 6.62
CA GLU A 77 12.90 1.65 6.98
C GLU A 77 13.54 2.29 5.75
N ALA A 78 14.01 1.49 4.79
CA ALA A 78 14.56 1.99 3.53
C ALA A 78 13.51 2.72 2.66
N SER A 79 12.24 2.29 2.67
CA SER A 79 11.14 3.01 2.02
C SER A 79 10.86 4.35 2.70
N LEU A 80 10.84 4.37 4.03
CA LEU A 80 10.65 5.59 4.82
C LEU A 80 11.78 6.61 4.58
N ASP A 81 13.03 6.13 4.53
CA ASP A 81 14.20 6.97 4.20
C ASP A 81 14.05 7.63 2.81
N ARG A 82 13.61 6.86 1.79
CA ARG A 82 13.38 7.41 0.44
C ARG A 82 12.22 8.39 0.41
N LEU A 83 11.13 8.10 1.12
CA LEU A 83 9.98 8.99 1.24
C LEU A 83 10.26 10.24 2.09
N GLY A 84 11.34 10.23 2.91
CA GLY A 84 11.61 11.29 3.87
C GLY A 84 10.56 11.39 4.97
N LEU A 85 9.96 10.27 5.39
CA LEU A 85 8.89 10.17 6.37
C LEU A 85 9.31 9.31 7.57
N ASP A 86 8.80 9.62 8.75
CA ASP A 86 8.99 8.80 9.95
C ASP A 86 8.09 7.55 9.95
N SER A 87 6.93 7.63 9.27
CA SER A 87 5.97 6.54 9.14
C SER A 87 5.07 6.71 7.89
N VAL A 88 4.49 5.58 7.45
CA VAL A 88 3.41 5.60 6.44
C VAL A 88 2.08 5.23 7.08
N ASP A 89 0.97 5.70 6.48
CA ASP A 89 -0.37 5.37 6.94
C ASP A 89 -0.74 3.92 6.62
N LEU A 90 -0.22 3.39 5.50
CA LEU A 90 -0.56 2.04 5.05
C LEU A 90 0.65 1.37 4.38
N LEU A 91 1.07 0.23 4.92
CA LEU A 91 2.12 -0.61 4.35
C LEU A 91 1.51 -1.89 3.79
N TYR A 92 1.74 -2.16 2.50
CA TYR A 92 1.26 -3.37 1.85
C TYR A 92 2.34 -4.43 1.65
N VAL A 93 1.96 -5.69 1.72
CA VAL A 93 2.61 -6.73 0.92
C VAL A 93 2.18 -6.53 -0.53
N HIS A 94 3.11 -6.25 -1.44
CA HIS A 94 2.79 -5.96 -2.84
C HIS A 94 2.24 -7.18 -3.59
N ARG A 95 2.84 -8.35 -3.35
CA ARG A 95 2.38 -9.64 -3.87
C ARG A 95 2.85 -10.77 -2.95
N PRO A 96 2.06 -11.80 -2.68
CA PRO A 96 2.47 -12.96 -1.87
C PRO A 96 3.31 -13.93 -2.72
N ARG A 97 4.51 -13.48 -3.13
CA ARG A 97 5.46 -14.22 -3.98
C ARG A 97 6.90 -13.96 -3.52
N GLY A 98 7.87 -14.62 -4.16
CA GLY A 98 9.29 -14.48 -3.82
C GLY A 98 9.55 -15.00 -2.41
N ASP A 99 10.09 -14.15 -1.55
CA ASP A 99 10.46 -14.50 -0.18
C ASP A 99 9.28 -14.46 0.80
N TYR A 100 8.06 -14.29 0.30
CA TYR A 100 6.86 -14.30 1.13
C TYR A 100 6.63 -15.68 1.76
N GLU A 101 6.64 -15.72 3.08
CA GLU A 101 6.25 -16.87 3.90
C GLU A 101 5.27 -16.37 4.97
N PRO A 102 4.01 -16.86 4.96
CA PRO A 102 2.96 -16.31 5.85
C PRO A 102 3.35 -16.27 7.33
N GLY A 103 3.98 -17.35 7.84
CA GLY A 103 4.36 -17.46 9.24
C GLY A 103 5.55 -16.58 9.65
N GLY A 104 6.30 -16.05 8.69
CA GLY A 104 7.42 -15.13 8.91
C GLY A 104 7.06 -13.69 8.55
N THR A 105 6.62 -13.47 7.30
CA THR A 105 6.33 -12.14 6.76
C THR A 105 5.24 -11.41 7.53
N LEU A 106 4.12 -12.08 7.84
CA LEU A 106 2.95 -11.43 8.44
C LEU A 106 3.21 -10.99 9.88
N PRO A 107 3.79 -11.81 10.77
CA PRO A 107 4.21 -11.33 12.10
C PRO A 107 5.26 -10.23 12.07
N ALA A 108 6.16 -10.23 11.05
CA ALA A 108 7.12 -9.15 10.88
C ALA A 108 6.45 -7.81 10.49
N LEU A 109 5.35 -7.85 9.73
CA LEU A 109 4.52 -6.66 9.47
C LEU A 109 3.81 -6.15 10.73
N ASP A 110 3.29 -7.05 11.58
CA ASP A 110 2.72 -6.66 12.87
C ASP A 110 3.79 -5.95 13.73
N ALA A 111 5.02 -6.49 13.77
CA ALA A 111 6.13 -5.86 14.48
C ALA A 111 6.53 -4.47 13.91
N VAL A 112 6.46 -4.28 12.59
CA VAL A 112 6.66 -2.97 11.94
C VAL A 112 5.58 -1.97 12.37
N ARG A 113 4.33 -2.43 12.41
CA ARG A 113 3.20 -1.62 12.88
C ARG A 113 3.35 -1.26 14.37
N GLU A 114 3.69 -2.22 15.22
CA GLU A 114 3.93 -1.99 16.65
C GLU A 114 5.08 -1.01 16.92
N ALA A 115 6.10 -1.04 16.05
CA ALA A 115 7.21 -0.09 16.09
C ALA A 115 6.82 1.33 15.62
N GLY A 116 5.60 1.53 15.11
CA GLY A 116 5.12 2.82 14.62
C GLY A 116 5.66 3.24 13.26
N LEU A 117 6.27 2.33 12.50
CA LEU A 117 6.77 2.60 11.16
C LEU A 117 5.67 2.59 10.10
N ALA A 118 4.56 1.91 10.39
CA ALA A 118 3.32 1.95 9.62
C ALA A 118 2.13 2.00 10.58
N GLU A 119 1.10 2.79 10.27
CA GLU A 119 -0.11 2.84 11.09
C GLU A 119 -0.99 1.62 10.86
N HIS A 120 -1.07 1.18 9.60
CA HIS A 120 -1.90 0.07 9.17
C HIS A 120 -1.16 -0.88 8.24
N VAL A 121 -1.61 -2.15 8.22
CA VAL A 121 -1.13 -3.20 7.31
C VAL A 121 -2.20 -3.52 6.28
N GLY A 122 -1.82 -3.56 5.02
CA GLY A 122 -2.64 -3.97 3.90
C GLY A 122 -2.03 -5.14 3.13
N LEU A 123 -2.86 -5.78 2.33
CA LEU A 123 -2.43 -6.86 1.45
C LEU A 123 -2.78 -6.52 0.00
N SER A 124 -1.93 -6.90 -0.95
CA SER A 124 -2.20 -6.65 -2.36
C SER A 124 -1.97 -7.92 -3.17
N ASN A 125 -2.87 -8.18 -4.12
CA ASN A 125 -2.82 -9.35 -5.02
C ASN A 125 -2.88 -10.71 -4.31
N PHE A 126 -3.60 -10.79 -3.21
CA PHE A 126 -3.86 -12.04 -2.49
C PHE A 126 -5.11 -12.71 -3.05
N GLU A 127 -5.05 -14.02 -3.22
CA GLU A 127 -6.19 -14.87 -3.51
C GLU A 127 -7.04 -15.10 -2.25
N PRO A 128 -8.33 -15.51 -2.36
CA PRO A 128 -9.20 -15.71 -1.20
C PRO A 128 -8.62 -16.65 -0.13
N ASP A 129 -7.99 -17.77 -0.53
CA ASP A 129 -7.35 -18.70 0.40
C ASP A 129 -6.15 -18.08 1.13
N GLN A 130 -5.41 -17.21 0.45
CA GLN A 130 -4.28 -16.49 1.04
C GLN A 130 -4.76 -15.44 2.04
N LEU A 131 -5.88 -14.74 1.76
CA LEU A 131 -6.51 -13.81 2.70
C LEU A 131 -7.00 -14.52 3.97
N ARG A 132 -7.66 -15.68 3.83
CA ARG A 132 -8.06 -16.50 4.99
C ARG A 132 -6.86 -16.85 5.85
N ARG A 133 -5.79 -17.36 5.22
CA ARG A 133 -4.56 -17.70 5.94
C ARG A 133 -3.89 -16.48 6.57
N ALA A 134 -3.92 -15.32 5.91
CA ALA A 134 -3.35 -14.10 6.45
C ALA A 134 -4.10 -13.66 7.73
N ARG A 135 -5.43 -13.75 7.76
CA ARG A 135 -6.24 -13.45 8.96
C ARG A 135 -5.97 -14.41 10.13
N ASP A 136 -5.62 -15.66 9.83
CA ASP A 136 -5.26 -16.63 10.88
C ASP A 136 -3.90 -16.35 11.52
N VAL A 137 -3.03 -15.56 10.87
CA VAL A 137 -1.65 -15.31 11.29
C VAL A 137 -1.45 -13.89 11.79
N LEU A 138 -2.02 -12.88 11.11
CA LEU A 138 -1.92 -11.47 11.52
C LEU A 138 -2.64 -11.23 12.86
N GLU A 139 -2.00 -10.53 13.77
CA GLU A 139 -2.63 -10.01 14.99
C GLU A 139 -3.38 -8.69 14.69
N SER A 140 -2.89 -7.89 13.75
CA SER A 140 -3.56 -6.68 13.28
C SER A 140 -4.64 -6.99 12.25
N PRO A 141 -5.73 -6.22 12.20
CA PRO A 141 -6.71 -6.36 11.13
C PRO A 141 -6.10 -5.98 9.77
N ILE A 142 -6.52 -6.69 8.71
CA ILE A 142 -6.23 -6.25 7.33
C ILE A 142 -6.95 -4.93 7.11
N ALA A 143 -6.19 -3.85 6.91
CA ALA A 143 -6.75 -2.50 6.79
C ALA A 143 -7.28 -2.20 5.39
N ALA A 144 -6.75 -2.86 4.36
CA ALA A 144 -7.20 -2.73 2.97
C ALA A 144 -6.69 -3.92 2.15
N HIS A 145 -7.43 -4.30 1.11
CA HIS A 145 -6.97 -5.25 0.10
C HIS A 145 -6.94 -4.59 -1.28
N GLN A 146 -5.75 -4.51 -1.89
CA GLN A 146 -5.56 -3.86 -3.18
C GLN A 146 -5.39 -4.89 -4.30
N VAL A 147 -6.25 -4.83 -5.32
CA VAL A 147 -6.27 -5.77 -6.46
C VAL A 147 -6.65 -5.08 -7.76
N GLU A 148 -6.32 -5.70 -8.88
CA GLU A 148 -6.91 -5.32 -10.16
C GLU A 148 -8.42 -5.60 -10.12
N PHE A 149 -9.21 -4.54 -10.29
CA PHE A 149 -10.67 -4.64 -10.24
C PHE A 149 -11.33 -3.56 -11.09
N HIS A 150 -12.01 -3.97 -12.15
CA HIS A 150 -12.69 -3.07 -13.07
C HIS A 150 -13.81 -3.83 -13.83
N PRO A 151 -14.67 -3.19 -14.64
CA PRO A 151 -15.83 -3.83 -15.28
C PRO A 151 -15.52 -5.06 -16.16
N TYR A 152 -14.27 -5.21 -16.61
CA TYR A 152 -13.83 -6.33 -17.46
C TYR A 152 -13.01 -7.38 -16.72
N TYR A 153 -12.58 -7.08 -15.48
CA TYR A 153 -11.77 -7.97 -14.66
C TYR A 153 -12.07 -7.74 -13.18
N GLY A 154 -12.30 -8.79 -12.44
CA GLY A 154 -12.50 -8.72 -10.99
C GLY A 154 -13.05 -10.03 -10.46
N ASP A 155 -12.65 -10.35 -9.25
CA ASP A 155 -13.15 -11.51 -8.52
C ASP A 155 -14.23 -11.07 -7.52
N ARG A 156 -15.44 -11.62 -7.69
CA ARG A 156 -16.56 -11.35 -6.78
C ARG A 156 -16.37 -11.96 -5.39
N GLU A 157 -15.56 -13.02 -5.27
CA GLU A 157 -15.23 -13.61 -3.98
C GLU A 157 -14.39 -12.63 -3.16
N LEU A 158 -13.42 -11.95 -3.76
CA LEU A 158 -12.63 -10.90 -3.09
C LEU A 158 -13.48 -9.71 -2.64
N LEU A 159 -14.48 -9.31 -3.44
CA LEU A 159 -15.41 -8.26 -3.03
C LEU A 159 -16.30 -8.70 -1.87
N ALA A 160 -16.77 -9.95 -1.89
CA ALA A 160 -17.58 -10.50 -0.80
C ALA A 160 -16.75 -10.63 0.48
N ASP A 161 -15.50 -11.07 0.39
CA ASP A 161 -14.55 -11.17 1.50
C ASP A 161 -14.30 -9.79 2.13
N ALA A 162 -14.08 -8.76 1.31
CA ALA A 162 -13.89 -7.40 1.80
C ALA A 162 -15.12 -6.86 2.55
N GLN A 163 -16.34 -7.16 2.04
CA GLN A 163 -17.60 -6.79 2.69
C GLN A 163 -17.83 -7.55 4.00
N GLU A 164 -17.53 -8.85 4.04
CA GLU A 164 -17.70 -9.69 5.23
C GLU A 164 -16.77 -9.26 6.37
N HIS A 165 -15.55 -8.82 6.05
CA HIS A 165 -14.52 -8.49 7.03
C HIS A 165 -14.30 -6.97 7.23
N ASP A 166 -15.17 -6.13 6.64
CA ASP A 166 -15.23 -4.68 6.82
C ASP A 166 -13.90 -3.95 6.53
N TYR A 167 -13.28 -4.28 5.39
CA TYR A 167 -12.13 -3.53 4.87
C TYR A 167 -12.36 -3.06 3.42
N PRO A 168 -11.78 -1.91 3.00
CA PRO A 168 -11.90 -1.43 1.64
C PRO A 168 -11.17 -2.35 0.65
N LEU A 169 -11.84 -2.67 -0.48
CA LEU A 169 -11.20 -3.21 -1.66
C LEU A 169 -10.71 -2.03 -2.50
N VAL A 170 -9.39 -1.93 -2.66
CA VAL A 170 -8.74 -0.87 -3.43
C VAL A 170 -8.50 -1.37 -4.85
N ALA A 171 -9.19 -0.79 -5.81
CA ALA A 171 -9.08 -1.17 -7.22
C ALA A 171 -7.92 -0.45 -7.89
N TYR A 172 -7.05 -1.18 -8.60
CA TYR A 172 -6.05 -0.57 -9.48
C TYR A 172 -6.29 -0.93 -10.95
N SER A 173 -5.56 -0.30 -11.87
CA SER A 173 -5.70 -0.44 -13.34
C SER A 173 -7.14 -0.21 -13.82
N PRO A 174 -7.76 0.95 -13.53
CA PRO A 174 -9.05 1.27 -14.14
C PRO A 174 -8.90 1.21 -15.67
N PRO A 175 -9.94 0.80 -16.42
CA PRO A 175 -9.86 0.78 -17.87
C PRO A 175 -9.60 2.19 -18.38
N ILE A 176 -8.35 2.44 -18.79
CA ILE A 176 -7.93 3.69 -19.41
C ILE A 176 -8.20 3.53 -20.88
N SER A 177 -9.15 4.33 -21.42
CA SER A 177 -9.48 4.54 -22.83
C SER A 177 -10.05 3.34 -23.59
N GLY A 178 -11.00 3.68 -24.45
CA GLY A 178 -11.50 2.77 -25.47
C GLY A 178 -10.43 2.33 -26.46
N GLU A 179 -9.72 1.25 -26.15
CA GLU A 179 -9.16 0.32 -27.12
C GLU A 179 -10.02 -0.95 -27.12
#